data_b0eebb2a261ad052f58d30feb84fd654
#
_entry.id   b0eebb2a261ad052f58d30feb84fd654
#
_cell.length_a   1.000
_cell.length_b   1.000
_cell.length_c   1.000
_cell.angle_alpha   90.00
_cell.angle_beta   90.00
_cell.angle_gamma   90.00
#
_symmetry.space_group_name_H-M   'P 1'
#
loop_
_entity.id
_entity.type
_entity.pdbx_description
1 polymer ?
#
loop_
_entity_poly.entity_id
_entity_poly.type
_entity_poly.pdbx_seq_one_letter_code
_entity_poly.pdbx_strand_id
1 'polypeptide(L)'
;YNWILSPQQTQAWNQATNYFNQGEFKRSIQSLFEYLNTAHQNNIITIQNSNVLEYELVQGSKVIKILVDHLQFYSEVKIAVCKELHVGFMRKALETNFDLQYARYTLDEEQHLCLVFDSHLEEASPYKIFNGLKEMALLADEQDDILINAFEQLVPINVNHIIDIDKAQKSIKWTFFNQVIDIITAEGVLGTLNRDRFPGALVYIYLDAIYKLDYLIKPESKVAEIINQAHLNYFDKPDENALS
;
A
#
# COMPACT_ATOMS: atom_id res chain seq x y z
N TYR A 1 -8.63 7.73 6.95
CA TYR A 1 -7.81 8.90 7.28
C TYR A 1 -8.27 10.08 6.44
N ASN A 2 -8.80 11.12 7.07
CA ASN A 2 -8.94 12.42 6.43
C ASN A 2 -7.54 13.01 6.28
N TRP A 3 -6.87 12.70 5.20
CA TRP A 3 -5.68 13.42 4.80
C TRP A 3 -6.11 14.83 4.47
N ILE A 4 -5.72 15.78 5.30
CA ILE A 4 -5.87 17.19 4.95
C ILE A 4 -4.88 17.41 3.81
N LEU A 5 -5.39 17.32 2.58
CA LEU A 5 -4.61 17.63 1.39
C LEU A 5 -4.10 19.06 1.48
N SER A 6 -2.85 19.27 1.17
CA SER A 6 -2.34 20.62 1.04
C SER A 6 -3.05 21.34 -0.13
N PRO A 7 -3.18 22.67 -0.09
CA PRO A 7 -3.73 23.42 -1.23
C PRO A 7 -3.02 23.09 -2.55
N GLN A 8 -1.71 22.85 -2.51
CA GLN A 8 -0.89 22.47 -3.66
C GLN A 8 -1.28 21.09 -4.21
N GLN A 9 -1.50 20.10 -3.35
CA GLN A 9 -1.97 18.77 -3.76
C GLN A 9 -3.37 18.83 -4.38
N THR A 10 -4.27 19.60 -3.77
CA THR A 10 -5.62 19.80 -4.34
C THR A 10 -5.54 20.45 -5.72
N GLN A 11 -4.68 21.45 -5.90
CA GLN A 11 -4.45 22.10 -7.18
C GLN A 11 -3.89 21.12 -8.22
N ALA A 12 -2.86 20.32 -7.86
CA ALA A 12 -2.26 19.34 -8.74
C ALA A 12 -3.27 18.28 -9.21
N TRP A 13 -4.12 17.78 -8.30
CA TRP A 13 -5.20 16.86 -8.65
C TRP A 13 -6.20 17.45 -9.64
N ASN A 14 -6.63 18.70 -9.39
CA ASN A 14 -7.56 19.39 -10.28
C ASN A 14 -6.94 19.64 -11.66
N GLN A 15 -5.66 19.99 -11.72
CA GLN A 15 -4.91 20.14 -12.96
C GLN A 15 -4.80 18.81 -13.72
N ALA A 16 -4.48 17.71 -13.03
CA ALA A 16 -4.42 16.38 -13.63
C ALA A 16 -5.74 16.01 -14.31
N THR A 17 -6.86 16.22 -13.61
CA THR A 17 -8.19 15.94 -14.15
C THR A 17 -8.52 16.86 -15.34
N ASN A 18 -8.20 18.14 -15.26
CA ASN A 18 -8.46 19.09 -16.34
C ASN A 18 -7.66 18.77 -17.60
N TYR A 19 -6.35 18.47 -17.47
CA TYR A 19 -5.52 18.09 -18.61
C TYR A 19 -6.00 16.78 -19.26
N PHE A 20 -6.43 15.81 -18.46
CA PHE A 20 -7.00 14.58 -18.99
C PHE A 20 -8.24 14.86 -19.87
N ASN A 21 -9.16 15.69 -19.39
CA ASN A 21 -10.37 16.07 -20.10
C ASN A 21 -10.09 16.88 -21.39
N GLN A 22 -8.93 17.52 -21.49
CA GLN A 22 -8.46 18.25 -22.67
C GLN A 22 -7.68 17.36 -23.65
N GLY A 23 -7.45 16.08 -23.34
CA GLY A 23 -6.62 15.18 -24.14
C GLY A 23 -5.12 15.37 -23.97
N GLU A 24 -4.70 16.19 -22.99
CA GLU A 24 -3.30 16.44 -22.67
C GLU A 24 -2.74 15.40 -21.69
N PHE A 25 -2.76 14.14 -22.08
CA PHE A 25 -2.55 12.99 -21.20
C PHE A 25 -1.20 13.03 -20.46
N LYS A 26 -0.09 13.40 -21.14
CA LYS A 26 1.22 13.47 -20.47
C LYS A 26 1.25 14.53 -19.36
N ARG A 27 0.63 15.69 -19.60
CA ARG A 27 0.52 16.75 -18.57
C ARG A 27 -0.38 16.31 -17.42
N SER A 28 -1.46 15.59 -17.73
CA SER A 28 -2.32 14.99 -16.72
C SER A 28 -1.54 14.09 -15.78
N ILE A 29 -0.71 13.20 -16.34
CA ILE A 29 0.12 12.27 -15.56
C ILE A 29 1.18 13.03 -14.75
N GLN A 30 1.85 14.02 -15.32
CA GLN A 30 2.80 14.87 -14.59
C GLN A 30 2.16 15.52 -13.36
N SER A 31 0.98 16.14 -13.52
CA SER A 31 0.25 16.74 -12.41
C SER A 31 -0.22 15.71 -11.37
N LEU A 32 -0.57 14.50 -11.81
CA LEU A 32 -0.89 13.40 -10.89
C LEU A 32 0.34 12.99 -10.05
N PHE A 33 1.53 12.93 -10.64
CA PHE A 33 2.75 12.63 -9.90
C PHE A 33 3.17 13.77 -8.97
N GLU A 34 2.89 15.03 -9.32
CA GLU A 34 3.01 16.16 -8.39
C GLU A 34 2.07 16.01 -7.19
N TYR A 35 0.83 15.55 -7.41
CA TYR A 35 -0.11 15.25 -6.33
C TYR A 35 0.36 14.11 -5.42
N LEU A 36 0.93 13.03 -6.00
CA LEU A 36 1.42 11.87 -5.25
C LEU A 36 2.73 12.16 -4.50
N ASN A 37 3.50 13.15 -4.97
CA ASN A 37 4.76 13.51 -4.33
C ASN A 37 4.51 14.21 -3.00
N THR A 38 4.86 13.57 -1.90
CA THR A 38 4.75 14.15 -0.57
C THR A 38 6.06 14.81 -0.18
N ALA A 39 6.04 16.09 0.13
CA ALA A 39 7.21 16.90 0.47
C ALA A 39 8.08 16.33 1.62
N HIS A 40 7.53 15.39 2.39
CA HIS A 40 8.21 14.78 3.54
C HIS A 40 8.82 13.40 3.27
N GLN A 41 8.48 12.75 2.15
CA GLN A 41 8.89 11.36 1.91
C GLN A 41 9.78 11.18 0.68
N ASN A 42 9.84 12.16 -0.24
CA ASN A 42 10.57 12.04 -1.53
C ASN A 42 10.37 10.65 -2.17
N ASN A 43 9.13 10.18 -2.13
CA ASN A 43 8.75 8.83 -2.55
C ASN A 43 8.66 8.68 -4.07
N ILE A 44 8.83 9.77 -4.82
CA ILE A 44 8.81 9.77 -6.28
C ILE A 44 10.12 10.32 -6.82
N ILE A 45 10.78 9.51 -7.60
CA ILE A 45 11.99 9.89 -8.35
C ILE A 45 11.57 10.04 -9.81
N THR A 46 11.82 11.22 -10.38
CA THR A 46 11.58 11.50 -11.80
C THR A 46 12.87 11.31 -12.58
N ILE A 47 12.86 10.47 -13.59
CA ILE A 47 13.97 10.23 -14.49
C ILE A 47 13.62 10.89 -15.81
N GLN A 48 14.29 11.99 -16.14
CA GLN A 48 14.00 12.73 -17.38
C GLN A 48 14.73 12.09 -18.56
N ASN A 49 13.96 11.47 -19.46
CA ASN A 49 14.40 11.11 -20.82
C ASN A 49 13.60 11.90 -21.85
N SER A 50 14.20 12.25 -22.97
CA SER A 50 13.66 13.23 -23.93
C SER A 50 12.30 12.89 -24.55
N ASN A 51 11.86 11.62 -24.55
CA ASN A 51 10.61 11.19 -25.19
C ASN A 51 9.69 10.35 -24.30
N VAL A 52 10.18 9.80 -23.19
CA VAL A 52 9.46 8.94 -22.27
C VAL A 52 9.50 9.57 -20.88
N LEU A 53 8.37 9.62 -20.19
CA LEU A 53 8.35 10.00 -18.78
C LEU A 53 8.59 8.73 -17.96
N GLU A 54 9.61 8.77 -17.13
CA GLU A 54 9.97 7.68 -16.25
C GLU A 54 9.87 8.15 -14.81
N TYR A 55 9.20 7.33 -13.98
CA TYR A 55 9.09 7.57 -12.54
C TYR A 55 9.41 6.30 -11.77
N GLU A 56 9.96 6.48 -10.60
CA GLU A 56 10.06 5.42 -9.59
C GLU A 56 9.26 5.87 -8.37
N LEU A 57 8.26 5.07 -7.98
CA LEU A 57 7.47 5.26 -6.78
C LEU A 57 7.94 4.28 -5.72
N VAL A 58 8.53 4.81 -4.65
CA VAL A 58 9.01 4.02 -3.52
C VAL A 58 7.87 3.83 -2.52
N GLN A 59 7.54 2.57 -2.23
CA GLN A 59 6.53 2.19 -1.24
C GLN A 59 7.03 1.00 -0.41
N GLY A 60 7.24 1.22 0.89
CA GLY A 60 7.79 0.19 1.75
C GLY A 60 9.17 -0.30 1.27
N SER A 61 9.31 -1.61 1.10
CA SER A 61 10.53 -2.26 0.59
C SER A 61 10.59 -2.34 -0.95
N LYS A 62 9.58 -1.83 -1.66
CA LYS A 62 9.42 -2.00 -3.10
C LYS A 62 9.49 -0.69 -3.86
N VAL A 63 9.90 -0.80 -5.13
CA VAL A 63 9.91 0.31 -6.07
C VAL A 63 9.06 -0.06 -7.27
N ILE A 64 8.01 0.72 -7.48
CA ILE A 64 7.19 0.62 -8.69
C ILE A 64 7.85 1.49 -9.76
N LYS A 65 8.29 0.86 -10.85
CA LYS A 65 8.80 1.55 -12.03
C LYS A 65 7.65 1.90 -12.95
N ILE A 66 7.63 3.13 -13.43
CA ILE A 66 6.56 3.64 -14.27
C ILE A 66 7.16 4.24 -15.54
N LEU A 67 6.62 3.84 -16.67
CA LEU A 67 7.00 4.30 -18.01
C LEU A 67 5.76 4.86 -18.70
N VAL A 68 5.88 6.06 -19.25
CA VAL A 68 4.80 6.71 -20.02
C VAL A 68 5.35 7.14 -21.37
N ASP A 69 4.96 6.44 -22.40
CA ASP A 69 5.32 6.79 -23.77
C ASP A 69 4.23 7.66 -24.45
N HIS A 70 4.10 7.57 -25.76
CA HIS A 70 3.11 8.32 -26.54
C HIS A 70 1.74 7.61 -26.67
N LEU A 71 1.65 6.33 -26.27
CA LEU A 71 0.46 5.48 -26.42
C LEU A 71 -0.05 4.95 -25.10
N GLN A 72 0.85 4.64 -24.17
CA GLN A 72 0.48 3.89 -22.99
C GLN A 72 1.19 4.37 -21.70
N PHE A 73 0.50 4.13 -20.62
CA PHE A 73 1.01 4.10 -19.27
C PHE A 73 1.32 2.65 -18.91
N TYR A 74 2.52 2.40 -18.40
CA TYR A 74 2.96 1.09 -17.93
C TYR A 74 3.61 1.22 -16.57
N SER A 75 3.29 0.33 -15.65
CA SER A 75 3.92 0.27 -14.33
C SER A 75 4.20 -1.17 -13.94
N GLU A 76 5.33 -1.39 -13.27
CA GLU A 76 5.82 -2.70 -12.88
C GLU A 76 6.50 -2.63 -11.51
N VAL A 77 6.26 -3.63 -10.69
CA VAL A 77 7.04 -3.89 -9.48
C VAL A 77 7.48 -5.35 -9.44
N LYS A 78 8.79 -5.58 -9.26
CA LYS A 78 9.37 -6.90 -9.12
C LYS A 78 9.22 -7.38 -7.67
N ILE A 79 8.54 -8.51 -7.49
CA ILE A 79 8.24 -9.09 -6.18
C ILE A 79 9.33 -10.08 -5.76
N ALA A 80 9.62 -11.07 -6.60
CA ALA A 80 10.56 -12.13 -6.28
C ALA A 80 11.24 -12.70 -7.52
N VAL A 81 12.42 -13.26 -7.35
CA VAL A 81 13.06 -14.13 -8.34
C VAL A 81 12.51 -15.55 -8.19
N CYS A 82 12.06 -16.15 -9.26
CA CYS A 82 11.64 -17.55 -9.29
C CYS A 82 12.84 -18.44 -9.64
N LYS A 83 13.41 -19.14 -8.64
CA LYS A 83 14.50 -20.11 -8.89
C LYS A 83 14.07 -21.26 -9.78
N GLU A 84 12.83 -21.67 -9.64
CA GLU A 84 12.20 -22.74 -10.38
C GLU A 84 10.70 -22.44 -10.52
N LEU A 85 10.16 -22.70 -11.70
CA LEU A 85 8.73 -22.55 -11.97
C LEU A 85 7.97 -23.68 -11.25
N HIS A 86 7.24 -23.32 -10.23
CA HIS A 86 6.44 -24.28 -9.46
C HIS A 86 4.94 -23.98 -9.62
N VAL A 87 4.17 -25.02 -9.92
CA VAL A 87 2.73 -24.93 -10.20
C VAL A 87 1.95 -24.28 -9.05
N GLY A 88 2.38 -24.51 -7.80
CA GLY A 88 1.70 -23.99 -6.62
C GLY A 88 1.66 -22.46 -6.56
N PHE A 89 2.81 -21.79 -6.73
CA PHE A 89 2.80 -20.32 -6.70
C PHE A 89 2.17 -19.71 -7.95
N MET A 90 2.36 -20.35 -9.11
CA MET A 90 1.73 -19.90 -10.37
C MET A 90 0.20 -19.97 -10.26
N ARG A 91 -0.32 -21.04 -9.70
CA ARG A 91 -1.75 -21.17 -9.43
C ARG A 91 -2.22 -20.08 -8.46
N LYS A 92 -1.50 -19.84 -7.37
CA LYS A 92 -1.84 -18.79 -6.40
C LYS A 92 -1.84 -17.41 -7.04
N ALA A 93 -0.84 -17.09 -7.88
CA ALA A 93 -0.80 -15.84 -8.64
C ALA A 93 -2.00 -15.67 -9.58
N LEU A 94 -2.40 -16.74 -10.28
CA LEU A 94 -3.58 -16.73 -11.15
C LEU A 94 -4.88 -16.59 -10.38
N GLU A 95 -5.02 -17.25 -9.22
CA GLU A 95 -6.17 -17.11 -8.33
C GLU A 95 -6.28 -15.66 -7.83
N THR A 96 -5.16 -15.05 -7.43
CA THR A 96 -5.14 -13.65 -7.00
C THR A 96 -5.50 -12.70 -8.15
N ASN A 97 -5.02 -12.96 -9.38
CA ASN A 97 -5.37 -12.13 -10.56
C ASN A 97 -6.88 -12.06 -10.83
N PHE A 98 -7.64 -13.06 -10.39
CA PHE A 98 -9.09 -13.07 -10.55
C PHE A 98 -9.77 -12.01 -9.66
N ASP A 99 -9.17 -11.69 -8.52
CA ASP A 99 -9.72 -10.75 -7.54
C ASP A 99 -9.21 -9.29 -7.77
N LEU A 100 -8.14 -9.12 -8.58
CA LEU A 100 -7.55 -7.81 -8.86
C LEU A 100 -8.36 -7.02 -9.89
N GLN A 101 -8.43 -5.70 -9.70
CA GLN A 101 -9.18 -4.81 -10.57
C GLN A 101 -8.31 -4.15 -11.65
N TYR A 102 -7.08 -3.82 -11.33
CA TYR A 102 -6.17 -3.05 -12.18
C TYR A 102 -4.87 -3.79 -12.47
N ALA A 103 -4.23 -4.28 -11.43
CA ALA A 103 -2.95 -4.96 -11.53
C ALA A 103 -3.11 -6.45 -11.89
N ARG A 104 -2.01 -7.06 -12.31
CA ARG A 104 -1.93 -8.50 -12.52
C ARG A 104 -0.55 -9.02 -12.23
N TYR A 105 -0.46 -10.24 -11.70
CA TYR A 105 0.78 -10.98 -11.61
C TYR A 105 1.21 -11.47 -12.98
N THR A 106 2.50 -11.36 -13.27
CA THR A 106 3.14 -11.86 -14.46
C THR A 106 4.55 -12.36 -14.16
N LEU A 107 5.13 -13.10 -15.06
CA LEU A 107 6.54 -13.46 -15.05
C LEU A 107 7.24 -12.70 -16.19
N ASP A 108 8.36 -12.05 -15.86
CA ASP A 108 9.21 -11.43 -16.88
C ASP A 108 10.13 -12.46 -17.55
N GLU A 109 10.89 -12.03 -18.55
CA GLU A 109 11.83 -12.88 -19.29
C GLU A 109 12.98 -13.45 -18.43
N GLU A 110 13.27 -12.78 -17.33
CA GLU A 110 14.30 -13.16 -16.34
C GLU A 110 13.75 -14.05 -15.22
N GLN A 111 12.49 -14.50 -15.33
CA GLN A 111 11.78 -15.30 -14.33
C GLN A 111 11.57 -14.55 -12.98
N HIS A 112 11.35 -13.25 -13.03
CA HIS A 112 10.85 -12.54 -11.87
C HIS A 112 9.34 -12.59 -11.82
N LEU A 113 8.80 -12.84 -10.64
CA LEU A 113 7.39 -12.59 -10.36
C LEU A 113 7.19 -11.10 -10.19
N CYS A 114 6.38 -10.52 -11.06
CA CYS A 114 6.09 -9.10 -11.10
C CYS A 114 4.60 -8.83 -10.93
N LEU A 115 4.26 -7.63 -10.42
CA LEU A 115 2.94 -7.04 -10.58
C LEU A 115 3.04 -5.96 -11.66
N VAL A 116 2.09 -5.97 -12.60
CA VAL A 116 2.03 -5.05 -13.73
C VAL A 116 0.65 -4.41 -13.81
N PHE A 117 0.63 -3.11 -14.08
CA PHE A 117 -0.57 -2.38 -14.48
C PHE A 117 -0.26 -1.52 -15.70
N ASP A 118 -1.07 -1.63 -16.73
CA ASP A 118 -0.95 -0.84 -17.96
C ASP A 118 -2.30 -0.31 -18.43
N SER A 119 -2.27 0.76 -19.20
CA SER A 119 -3.45 1.36 -19.79
C SER A 119 -3.07 2.20 -21.01
N HIS A 120 -3.92 2.24 -22.04
CA HIS A 120 -3.80 3.26 -23.08
C HIS A 120 -3.98 4.64 -22.47
N LEU A 121 -3.24 5.66 -22.95
CA LEU A 121 -3.28 7.01 -22.39
C LEU A 121 -4.67 7.63 -22.39
N GLU A 122 -5.46 7.36 -23.41
CA GLU A 122 -6.84 7.85 -23.53
C GLU A 122 -7.77 7.28 -22.44
N GLU A 123 -7.43 6.14 -21.88
CA GLU A 123 -8.17 5.47 -20.81
C GLU A 123 -7.49 5.63 -19.42
N ALA A 124 -6.28 6.18 -19.39
CA ALA A 124 -5.47 6.34 -18.19
C ALA A 124 -5.85 7.61 -17.41
N SER A 125 -7.12 7.70 -16.98
CA SER A 125 -7.56 8.82 -16.16
C SER A 125 -6.78 8.89 -14.84
N PRO A 126 -6.63 10.09 -14.23
CA PRO A 126 -5.96 10.24 -12.94
C PRO A 126 -6.51 9.29 -11.86
N TYR A 127 -7.81 9.07 -11.84
CA TYR A 127 -8.46 8.11 -10.93
C TYR A 127 -8.04 6.66 -11.18
N LYS A 128 -8.00 6.24 -12.45
CA LYS A 128 -7.59 4.89 -12.84
C LYS A 128 -6.14 4.63 -12.47
N ILE A 129 -5.24 5.58 -12.81
CA ILE A 129 -3.81 5.45 -12.47
C ILE A 129 -3.62 5.43 -10.95
N PHE A 130 -4.27 6.35 -10.21
CA PHE A 130 -4.18 6.40 -8.76
C PHE A 130 -4.60 5.08 -8.11
N ASN A 131 -5.76 4.53 -8.52
CA ASN A 131 -6.26 3.28 -7.97
C ASN A 131 -5.39 2.07 -8.37
N GLY A 132 -4.90 2.03 -9.61
CA GLY A 132 -3.98 0.98 -10.06
C GLY A 132 -2.65 1.00 -9.30
N LEU A 133 -2.04 2.16 -9.13
CA LEU A 133 -0.81 2.30 -8.35
C LEU A 133 -1.03 1.99 -6.86
N LYS A 134 -2.19 2.38 -6.30
CA LYS A 134 -2.56 2.05 -4.92
C LYS A 134 -2.71 0.55 -4.74
N GLU A 135 -3.40 -0.13 -5.66
CA GLU A 135 -3.55 -1.60 -5.63
C GLU A 135 -2.19 -2.28 -5.71
N MET A 136 -1.32 -1.86 -6.65
CA MET A 136 0.04 -2.39 -6.77
C MET A 136 0.86 -2.18 -5.49
N ALA A 137 0.80 -0.99 -4.89
CA ALA A 137 1.56 -0.65 -3.69
C ALA A 137 1.14 -1.51 -2.49
N LEU A 138 -0.16 -1.69 -2.29
CA LEU A 138 -0.69 -2.53 -1.22
C LEU A 138 -0.33 -4.00 -1.42
N LEU A 139 -0.52 -4.52 -2.63
CA LEU A 139 -0.21 -5.91 -2.93
C LEU A 139 1.28 -6.22 -2.85
N ALA A 140 2.13 -5.30 -3.32
CA ALA A 140 3.58 -5.50 -3.28
C ALA A 140 4.09 -5.59 -1.84
N ASP A 141 3.50 -4.82 -0.91
CA ASP A 141 3.85 -4.84 0.51
C ASP A 141 3.31 -6.11 1.22
N GLU A 142 2.05 -6.49 0.95
CA GLU A 142 1.42 -7.67 1.57
C GLU A 142 1.97 -9.01 1.03
N GLN A 143 2.12 -9.12 -0.29
CA GLN A 143 2.40 -10.41 -0.93
C GLN A 143 3.86 -10.82 -0.86
N ASP A 144 4.77 -9.87 -0.64
CA ASP A 144 6.17 -10.17 -0.45
C ASP A 144 6.37 -11.18 0.68
N ASP A 145 5.74 -10.96 1.81
CA ASP A 145 5.84 -11.85 2.96
C ASP A 145 5.02 -13.14 2.80
N ILE A 146 3.81 -13.05 2.25
CA ILE A 146 2.90 -14.20 2.17
C ILE A 146 3.39 -15.23 1.14
N LEU A 147 3.71 -14.78 -0.07
CA LEU A 147 4.16 -15.67 -1.14
C LEU A 147 5.56 -16.22 -0.88
N ILE A 148 6.48 -15.39 -0.41
CA ILE A 148 7.86 -15.81 -0.16
C ILE A 148 7.91 -16.82 0.99
N ASN A 149 7.15 -16.62 2.06
CA ASN A 149 7.08 -17.57 3.16
C ASN A 149 6.35 -18.87 2.81
N ALA A 150 5.44 -18.83 1.83
CA ALA A 150 4.70 -20.02 1.40
C ALA A 150 5.44 -20.88 0.35
N PHE A 151 6.40 -20.30 -0.39
CA PHE A 151 7.05 -20.97 -1.51
C PHE A 151 8.57 -20.75 -1.49
N GLU A 152 9.33 -21.77 -1.10
CA GLU A 152 10.81 -21.74 -1.02
C GLU A 152 11.51 -21.46 -2.37
N GLN A 153 10.79 -21.61 -3.48
CA GLN A 153 11.28 -21.32 -4.82
C GLN A 153 11.35 -19.82 -5.11
N LEU A 154 10.69 -18.99 -4.31
CA LEU A 154 10.68 -17.54 -4.46
C LEU A 154 11.74 -16.92 -3.57
N VAL A 155 12.57 -16.06 -4.16
CA VAL A 155 13.57 -15.27 -3.43
C VAL A 155 13.17 -13.79 -3.52
N PRO A 156 13.01 -13.10 -2.38
CA PRO A 156 12.59 -11.71 -2.39
C PRO A 156 13.57 -10.83 -3.16
N ILE A 157 13.05 -9.91 -3.94
CA ILE A 157 13.81 -8.82 -4.50
C ILE A 157 13.69 -7.66 -3.52
N ASN A 158 14.69 -7.50 -2.66
CA ASN A 158 14.76 -6.38 -1.74
C ASN A 158 15.49 -5.22 -2.40
N VAL A 159 14.83 -4.10 -2.49
CA VAL A 159 15.49 -2.84 -2.82
C VAL A 159 16.05 -2.29 -1.51
N ASN A 160 17.32 -1.92 -1.49
CA ASN A 160 18.03 -1.37 -0.33
C ASN A 160 17.51 0.02 0.13
N HIS A 161 16.22 0.27 -0.02
CA HIS A 161 15.53 1.45 0.50
C HIS A 161 14.91 1.24 1.88
N ILE A 162 15.16 0.08 2.49
CA ILE A 162 14.83 -0.11 3.91
C ILE A 162 15.70 0.89 4.68
N ILE A 163 15.09 1.98 5.10
CA ILE A 163 15.69 2.85 6.12
C ILE A 163 15.77 1.98 7.37
N ASP A 164 16.94 1.43 7.63
CA ASP A 164 17.14 0.64 8.84
C ASP A 164 16.92 1.56 10.04
N ILE A 165 15.77 1.37 10.67
CA ILE A 165 15.38 2.18 11.83
C ILE A 165 16.42 1.93 12.91
N ASP A 166 17.01 3.00 13.45
CA ASP A 166 17.98 2.93 14.55
C ASP A 166 17.48 2.03 15.69
N LYS A 167 18.38 1.26 16.27
CA LYS A 167 18.06 0.33 17.39
C LYS A 167 17.34 1.01 18.55
N ALA A 168 17.66 2.28 18.82
CA ALA A 168 16.98 3.06 19.84
C ALA A 168 15.50 3.31 19.46
N GLN A 169 15.23 3.65 18.22
CA GLN A 169 13.86 3.82 17.71
C GLN A 169 13.09 2.50 17.69
N LYS A 170 13.71 1.39 17.29
CA LYS A 170 13.10 0.05 17.36
C LYS A 170 12.69 -0.28 18.81
N SER A 171 13.57 -0.02 19.77
CA SER A 171 13.29 -0.25 21.19
C SER A 171 12.13 0.61 21.71
N ILE A 172 12.09 1.88 21.32
CA ILE A 172 10.99 2.79 21.72
C ILE A 172 9.66 2.32 21.12
N LYS A 173 9.62 1.98 19.82
CA LYS A 173 8.43 1.45 19.17
C LYS A 173 7.94 0.16 19.82
N TRP A 174 8.86 -0.76 20.14
CA TRP A 174 8.53 -2.02 20.80
C TRP A 174 7.98 -1.80 22.21
N THR A 175 8.60 -0.91 22.98
CA THR A 175 8.11 -0.53 24.32
C THR A 175 6.71 0.06 24.24
N PHE A 176 6.48 0.97 23.30
CA PHE A 176 5.17 1.59 23.10
C PHE A 176 4.11 0.57 22.67
N PHE A 177 4.47 -0.35 21.75
CA PHE A 177 3.60 -1.45 21.34
C PHE A 177 3.11 -2.26 22.54
N ASN A 178 4.06 -2.73 23.37
CA ASN A 178 3.71 -3.50 24.56
C ASN A 178 2.85 -2.71 25.55
N GLN A 179 3.14 -1.42 25.76
CA GLN A 179 2.33 -0.55 26.62
C GLN A 179 0.88 -0.44 26.13
N VAL A 180 0.66 -0.28 24.82
CA VAL A 180 -0.69 -0.22 24.24
C VAL A 180 -1.39 -1.57 24.40
N ILE A 181 -0.72 -2.69 24.13
CA ILE A 181 -1.27 -4.04 24.31
C ILE A 181 -1.61 -4.30 25.78
N ASP A 182 -0.73 -3.95 26.70
CA ASP A 182 -0.96 -4.10 28.14
C ASP A 182 -2.21 -3.31 28.61
N ILE A 183 -2.40 -2.09 28.09
CA ILE A 183 -3.56 -1.26 28.43
C ILE A 183 -4.87 -1.92 27.95
N ILE A 184 -4.91 -2.43 26.71
CA ILE A 184 -6.15 -3.02 26.15
C ILE A 184 -6.42 -4.44 26.63
N THR A 185 -5.40 -5.13 27.17
CA THR A 185 -5.53 -6.51 27.68
C THR A 185 -5.58 -6.57 29.21
N ALA A 186 -5.18 -5.50 29.91
CA ALA A 186 -5.16 -5.47 31.36
C ALA A 186 -6.57 -5.54 31.95
N GLU A 187 -6.81 -6.53 32.81
CA GLU A 187 -8.07 -6.67 33.55
C GLU A 187 -8.41 -5.41 34.37
N GLY A 188 -7.40 -4.62 34.77
CA GLY A 188 -7.56 -3.40 35.54
C GLY A 188 -8.22 -2.23 34.80
N VAL A 189 -7.97 -2.05 33.53
CA VAL A 189 -8.53 -0.92 32.76
C VAL A 189 -9.85 -1.31 32.10
N LEU A 190 -9.92 -2.47 31.48
CA LEU A 190 -11.14 -2.97 30.84
C LEU A 190 -12.07 -3.72 31.79
N GLY A 191 -11.54 -4.32 32.86
CA GLY A 191 -12.32 -5.06 33.85
C GLY A 191 -13.22 -4.18 34.73
N THR A 192 -12.95 -2.87 34.82
CA THR A 192 -13.81 -1.90 35.51
C THR A 192 -14.97 -1.40 34.65
N LEU A 193 -14.87 -1.54 33.32
CA LEU A 193 -15.93 -1.17 32.38
C LEU A 193 -16.92 -2.32 32.18
N ASN A 194 -18.16 -2.09 32.58
CA ASN A 194 -19.22 -3.04 32.32
C ASN A 194 -19.51 -3.07 30.81
N ARG A 195 -19.18 -4.20 30.17
CA ARG A 195 -19.31 -4.41 28.71
C ARG A 195 -20.75 -4.25 28.23
N ASP A 196 -21.72 -4.73 29.00
CA ASP A 196 -23.13 -4.65 28.64
C ASP A 196 -23.69 -3.25 28.76
N ARG A 197 -23.13 -2.45 29.69
CA ARG A 197 -23.60 -1.07 29.94
C ARG A 197 -22.93 -0.04 29.06
N PHE A 198 -21.67 -0.27 28.66
CA PHE A 198 -20.87 0.70 27.92
C PHE A 198 -20.15 0.08 26.70
N PRO A 199 -20.88 -0.61 25.81
CA PRO A 199 -20.24 -1.26 24.65
C PRO A 199 -19.51 -0.27 23.75
N GLY A 200 -20.11 0.91 23.52
CA GLY A 200 -19.49 1.95 22.71
C GLY A 200 -18.16 2.49 23.27
N ALA A 201 -18.03 2.56 24.60
CA ALA A 201 -16.77 3.01 25.22
C ALA A 201 -15.63 2.01 24.96
N LEU A 202 -15.92 0.70 25.00
CA LEU A 202 -14.94 -0.34 24.70
C LEU A 202 -14.48 -0.27 23.23
N VAL A 203 -15.43 -0.07 22.32
CA VAL A 203 -15.12 0.08 20.90
C VAL A 203 -14.20 1.28 20.67
N TYR A 204 -14.44 2.42 21.30
CA TYR A 204 -13.56 3.58 21.19
C TYR A 204 -12.16 3.31 21.74
N ILE A 205 -12.03 2.56 22.84
CA ILE A 205 -10.72 2.18 23.40
C ILE A 205 -9.94 1.29 22.42
N TYR A 206 -10.60 0.31 21.82
CA TYR A 206 -9.95 -0.56 20.83
C TYR A 206 -9.59 0.20 19.55
N LEU A 207 -10.46 1.06 19.04
CA LEU A 207 -10.15 1.90 17.89
C LEU A 207 -9.00 2.86 18.16
N ASP A 208 -8.97 3.50 19.32
CA ASP A 208 -7.86 4.37 19.74
C ASP A 208 -6.54 3.61 19.78
N ALA A 209 -6.55 2.36 20.29
CA ALA A 209 -5.38 1.50 20.28
C ALA A 209 -4.93 1.14 18.86
N ILE A 210 -5.86 0.74 17.97
CA ILE A 210 -5.58 0.44 16.56
C ILE A 210 -4.95 1.65 15.88
N TYR A 211 -5.54 2.83 16.02
CA TYR A 211 -5.02 4.06 15.42
C TYR A 211 -3.64 4.46 15.97
N LYS A 212 -3.42 4.31 17.27
CA LYS A 212 -2.10 4.58 17.89
C LYS A 212 -1.03 3.63 17.37
N LEU A 213 -1.35 2.34 17.27
CA LEU A 213 -0.43 1.34 16.75
C LEU A 213 -0.10 1.61 15.27
N ASP A 214 -1.10 1.88 14.46
CA ASP A 214 -0.92 2.17 13.04
C ASP A 214 -0.09 3.45 12.81
N TYR A 215 -0.48 4.55 13.45
CA TYR A 215 0.12 5.86 13.21
C TYR A 215 1.51 6.03 13.82
N LEU A 216 1.72 5.58 15.08
CA LEU A 216 2.96 5.84 15.83
C LEU A 216 4.01 4.75 15.61
N ILE A 217 3.60 3.50 15.45
CA ILE A 217 4.51 2.39 15.22
C ILE A 217 4.81 2.26 13.74
N LYS A 218 3.83 2.51 12.87
CA LYS A 218 3.88 2.24 11.44
C LYS A 218 4.37 0.81 11.22
N PRO A 219 3.57 -0.17 11.63
CA PRO A 219 3.95 -1.57 11.52
C PRO A 219 4.03 -1.98 10.05
N GLU A 220 4.86 -2.98 9.80
CA GLU A 220 5.06 -3.58 8.49
C GLU A 220 4.54 -5.02 8.51
N SER A 221 4.39 -5.61 7.34
CA SER A 221 4.09 -7.04 7.18
C SER A 221 2.83 -7.51 7.92
N LYS A 222 2.90 -8.64 8.55
CA LYS A 222 1.77 -9.30 9.23
C LYS A 222 1.07 -8.45 10.29
N VAL A 223 1.80 -7.60 10.98
CA VAL A 223 1.20 -6.72 12.01
C VAL A 223 0.37 -5.62 11.35
N ALA A 224 0.83 -5.05 10.25
CA ALA A 224 0.07 -4.08 9.45
C ALA A 224 -1.22 -4.71 8.91
N GLU A 225 -1.15 -5.93 8.37
CA GLU A 225 -2.31 -6.69 7.88
C GLU A 225 -3.34 -6.90 9.00
N ILE A 226 -2.92 -7.36 10.18
CA ILE A 226 -3.82 -7.60 11.31
C ILE A 226 -4.53 -6.30 11.73
N ILE A 227 -3.78 -5.19 11.82
CA ILE A 227 -4.33 -3.88 12.19
C ILE A 227 -5.33 -3.39 11.13
N ASN A 228 -4.98 -3.51 9.85
CA ASN A 228 -5.87 -3.13 8.76
C ASN A 228 -7.14 -3.99 8.72
N GLN A 229 -7.00 -5.30 8.91
CA GLN A 229 -8.14 -6.22 8.96
C GLN A 229 -9.06 -5.91 10.15
N ALA A 230 -8.50 -5.61 11.33
CA ALA A 230 -9.27 -5.22 12.49
C ALA A 230 -10.06 -3.91 12.24
N HIS A 231 -9.43 -2.94 11.55
CA HIS A 231 -10.09 -1.71 11.16
C HIS A 231 -11.24 -1.95 10.16
N LEU A 232 -11.01 -2.75 9.11
CA LEU A 232 -12.01 -3.07 8.10
C LEU A 232 -13.20 -3.81 8.72
N ASN A 233 -12.94 -4.82 9.55
CA ASN A 233 -13.99 -5.59 10.22
C ASN A 233 -14.93 -4.72 11.07
N TYR A 234 -14.41 -3.60 11.60
CA TYR A 234 -15.21 -2.67 12.36
C TYR A 234 -16.18 -1.83 11.49
N PHE A 235 -15.71 -1.42 10.29
CA PHE A 235 -16.49 -0.52 9.43
C PHE A 235 -17.36 -1.23 8.39
N ASP A 236 -16.99 -2.47 8.00
CA ASP A 236 -17.69 -3.21 6.94
C ASP A 236 -18.91 -4.02 7.44
N LYS A 237 -19.18 -4.03 8.74
CA LYS A 237 -20.33 -4.74 9.33
C LYS A 237 -21.30 -3.79 10.03
N PRO A 238 -22.07 -2.98 9.28
CA PRO A 238 -22.96 -2.00 9.89
C PRO A 238 -24.13 -2.60 10.69
N ASP A 239 -24.48 -3.86 10.45
CA ASP A 239 -25.64 -4.52 11.03
C ASP A 239 -25.33 -5.60 12.09
N GLU A 240 -24.07 -5.92 12.33
CA GLU A 240 -23.66 -6.84 13.40
C GLU A 240 -23.18 -6.07 14.63
N ASN A 241 -23.52 -6.58 15.82
CA ASN A 241 -23.05 -5.99 17.07
C ASN A 241 -21.52 -5.88 17.06
N ALA A 242 -21.01 -4.65 17.16
CA ALA A 242 -19.59 -4.30 17.11
C ALA A 242 -18.72 -5.02 18.19
N LEU A 243 -19.29 -5.89 18.98
CA LEU A 243 -18.65 -6.65 20.05
C LEU A 243 -18.72 -8.18 19.85
N SER A 244 -19.21 -8.65 18.68
CA SER A 244 -19.26 -10.10 18.39
C SER A 244 -17.92 -10.66 17.90
#